data_2f6c669fd1e4e1258ab26c42648fb75e
#
_entry.id   2f6c669fd1e4e1258ab26c42648fb75e
#
_cell.length_a   1.000
_cell.length_b   1.000
_cell.length_c   1.000
_cell.angle_alpha   90.00
_cell.angle_beta   90.00
_cell.angle_gamma   90.00
#
_symmetry.space_group_name_H-M   'P 1'
#
loop_
_entity.id
_entity.type
_entity.pdbx_description
1 polymer ?
#
loop_
_entity_poly.entity_id
_entity_poly.type
_entity_poly.pdbx_seq_one_letter_code
_entity_poly.pdbx_strand_id
1 'polypeptide(L)'
;MQLQATTQAGMTVPVHRPIRKVAICAPATPLKREYAQGVLDLAAAEFPDLDLQFHEQCFVEEGHFAGPDEIRLAALLECANDPATDAVWFAKGGYGSNRIAQGFLDHLSEAARAKAYCGYSDCGTLLGALYRNSIGHAVHAPMPCDLAREGGEDAIRRVLAWFGGDDGGLEPGLGETPAVAFNLYTLAMMLGTPFMPDLSGHEVLVEEVAEHEYAIDRLFFHVTAQLEGVAGIRLGDVTAIPENDRPFGASVVEIAQDWCGRSGIPYLGRAQIGHTATNRIVPFGLEARGTRA
;
A
#
# COMPACT_ATOMS: atom_id res chain seq x y z
N MET A 1 29.74 28.88 1.29
CA MET A 1 29.80 27.56 1.92
C MET A 1 28.79 26.69 1.15
N GLN A 2 29.27 25.95 0.14
CA GLN A 2 28.44 25.17 -0.77
C GLN A 2 28.00 23.89 -0.03
N LEU A 3 26.69 23.71 0.14
CA LEU A 3 26.10 22.45 0.54
C LEU A 3 26.19 21.48 -0.65
N GLN A 4 27.03 20.48 -0.52
CA GLN A 4 27.07 19.35 -1.45
C GLN A 4 25.79 18.53 -1.28
N ALA A 5 25.00 18.45 -2.35
CA ALA A 5 23.91 17.50 -2.46
C ALA A 5 24.50 16.07 -2.48
N THR A 6 24.27 15.32 -1.44
CA THR A 6 24.57 13.88 -1.42
C THR A 6 23.51 13.16 -2.26
N THR A 7 23.87 12.81 -3.47
CA THR A 7 23.14 11.82 -4.30
C THR A 7 23.06 10.52 -3.51
N GLN A 8 21.84 10.06 -3.19
CA GLN A 8 21.61 8.73 -2.67
C GLN A 8 22.07 7.73 -3.72
N ALA A 9 23.19 7.06 -3.43
CA ALA A 9 23.69 5.95 -4.24
C ALA A 9 22.66 4.82 -4.20
N GLY A 10 22.36 4.26 -5.38
CA GLY A 10 21.36 3.24 -5.62
C GLY A 10 21.36 2.11 -4.59
N MET A 11 20.30 2.02 -3.81
CA MET A 11 19.96 0.82 -3.08
C MET A 11 19.51 -0.21 -4.12
N THR A 12 20.34 -1.20 -4.38
CA THR A 12 19.91 -2.42 -5.03
C THR A 12 18.95 -3.12 -4.09
N VAL A 13 17.66 -3.16 -4.47
CA VAL A 13 16.67 -3.98 -3.75
C VAL A 13 17.14 -5.43 -3.83
N PRO A 14 17.28 -6.16 -2.72
CA PRO A 14 17.71 -7.55 -2.74
C PRO A 14 16.72 -8.38 -3.56
N VAL A 15 17.22 -9.35 -4.32
CA VAL A 15 16.42 -10.42 -4.94
C VAL A 15 15.38 -10.89 -3.93
N HIS A 16 14.10 -10.84 -4.31
CA HIS A 16 12.98 -11.25 -3.46
C HIS A 16 13.23 -12.67 -2.92
N ARG A 17 13.55 -12.77 -1.63
CA ARG A 17 13.63 -14.09 -0.98
C ARG A 17 12.21 -14.57 -0.74
N PRO A 18 11.91 -15.86 -0.98
CA PRO A 18 10.61 -16.40 -0.64
C PRO A 18 10.28 -16.13 0.83
N ILE A 19 9.14 -15.49 1.06
CA ILE A 19 8.57 -15.25 2.37
C ILE A 19 7.95 -16.57 2.84
N ARG A 20 8.23 -16.98 4.07
CA ARG A 20 7.71 -18.22 4.63
C ARG A 20 6.77 -17.98 5.80
N LYS A 21 7.08 -16.99 6.62
CA LYS A 21 6.29 -16.67 7.81
C LYS A 21 5.78 -15.25 7.76
N VAL A 22 4.46 -15.10 7.78
CA VAL A 22 3.77 -13.81 7.66
C VAL A 22 2.96 -13.55 8.93
N ALA A 23 3.27 -12.47 9.62
CA ALA A 23 2.45 -11.96 10.70
C ALA A 23 1.38 -11.01 10.15
N ILE A 24 0.15 -11.13 10.65
CA ILE A 24 -0.98 -10.33 10.17
C ILE A 24 -1.58 -9.56 11.35
N CYS A 25 -1.66 -8.23 11.24
CA CYS A 25 -2.24 -7.35 12.23
C CYS A 25 -3.13 -6.27 11.58
N ALA A 26 -4.00 -5.66 12.37
CA ALA A 26 -4.97 -4.66 11.90
C ALA A 26 -4.62 -3.25 12.44
N PRO A 27 -3.82 -2.46 11.73
CA PRO A 27 -3.40 -1.14 12.23
C PRO A 27 -4.52 -0.09 12.21
N ALA A 28 -5.63 -0.37 11.54
CA ALA A 28 -6.78 0.54 11.36
C ALA A 28 -8.08 -0.07 11.89
N THR A 29 -8.85 -0.76 11.06
CA THR A 29 -10.16 -1.31 11.41
C THR A 29 -10.14 -2.84 11.57
N PRO A 30 -11.08 -3.43 12.34
CA PRO A 30 -11.07 -4.86 12.63
C PRO A 30 -11.41 -5.71 11.39
N LEU A 31 -10.88 -6.92 11.39
CA LEU A 31 -11.19 -7.96 10.42
C LEU A 31 -12.21 -8.94 11.02
N LYS A 32 -13.14 -9.42 10.21
CA LYS A 32 -14.01 -10.50 10.65
C LYS A 32 -13.26 -11.84 10.64
N ARG A 33 -13.49 -12.67 11.68
CA ARG A 33 -12.84 -13.99 11.81
C ARG A 33 -13.10 -14.92 10.62
N GLU A 34 -14.27 -14.82 9.99
CA GLU A 34 -14.62 -15.63 8.81
C GLU A 34 -13.68 -15.36 7.62
N TYR A 35 -13.24 -14.09 7.42
CA TYR A 35 -12.29 -13.77 6.35
C TYR A 35 -10.89 -14.24 6.68
N ALA A 36 -10.47 -14.14 7.94
CA ALA A 36 -9.20 -14.70 8.37
C ALA A 36 -9.15 -16.21 8.15
N GLN A 37 -10.22 -16.93 8.53
CA GLN A 37 -10.31 -18.36 8.31
C GLN A 37 -10.28 -18.71 6.82
N GLY A 38 -11.02 -18.00 5.97
CA GLY A 38 -11.00 -18.23 4.53
C GLY A 38 -9.61 -18.04 3.91
N VAL A 39 -8.84 -17.03 4.37
CA VAL A 39 -7.44 -16.83 3.93
C VAL A 39 -6.56 -18.00 4.39
N LEU A 40 -6.73 -18.48 5.63
CA LEU A 40 -5.96 -19.62 6.14
C LEU A 40 -6.31 -20.91 5.38
N ASP A 41 -7.59 -21.14 5.09
CA ASP A 41 -8.04 -22.31 4.34
C ASP A 41 -7.47 -22.32 2.91
N LEU A 42 -7.48 -21.17 2.24
CA LEU A 42 -6.89 -20.99 0.91
C LEU A 42 -5.37 -21.23 0.94
N ALA A 43 -4.67 -20.66 1.93
CA ALA A 43 -3.23 -20.84 2.09
C ALA A 43 -2.88 -22.31 2.36
N ALA A 44 -3.62 -22.98 3.25
CA ALA A 44 -3.41 -24.40 3.55
C ALA A 44 -3.63 -25.31 2.34
N ALA A 45 -4.59 -24.96 1.48
CA ALA A 45 -4.92 -25.75 0.29
C ALA A 45 -3.90 -25.56 -0.86
N GLU A 46 -3.43 -24.33 -1.10
CA GLU A 46 -2.67 -24.01 -2.31
C GLU A 46 -1.21 -23.58 -2.03
N PHE A 47 -0.92 -23.14 -0.81
CA PHE A 47 0.40 -22.59 -0.41
C PHE A 47 0.88 -23.18 0.92
N PRO A 48 1.00 -24.51 1.06
CA PRO A 48 1.25 -25.18 2.35
C PRO A 48 2.60 -24.84 3.00
N ASP A 49 3.51 -24.23 2.25
CA ASP A 49 4.81 -23.76 2.74
C ASP A 49 4.74 -22.39 3.45
N LEU A 50 3.60 -21.70 3.40
CA LEU A 50 3.39 -20.41 4.06
C LEU A 50 2.79 -20.60 5.46
N ASP A 51 3.44 -20.03 6.47
CA ASP A 51 2.94 -19.92 7.84
C ASP A 51 2.29 -18.53 8.02
N LEU A 52 0.97 -18.45 8.02
CA LEU A 52 0.21 -17.23 8.21
C LEU A 52 -0.29 -17.13 9.65
N GLN A 53 0.06 -16.08 10.35
CA GLN A 53 -0.29 -15.89 11.76
C GLN A 53 -1.09 -14.61 11.96
N PHE A 54 -2.41 -14.73 12.17
CA PHE A 54 -3.26 -13.61 12.53
C PHE A 54 -3.08 -13.28 14.01
N HIS A 55 -2.65 -12.06 14.31
CA HIS A 55 -2.63 -11.56 15.66
C HIS A 55 -4.08 -11.40 16.17
N GLU A 56 -4.36 -11.79 17.42
CA GLU A 56 -5.72 -11.72 17.99
C GLU A 56 -6.31 -10.29 17.98
N GLN A 57 -5.44 -9.29 17.99
CA GLN A 57 -5.85 -7.89 17.86
C GLN A 57 -6.61 -7.59 16.56
N CYS A 58 -6.42 -8.36 15.49
CA CYS A 58 -7.18 -8.21 14.24
C CYS A 58 -8.70 -8.25 14.45
N PHE A 59 -9.15 -8.90 15.51
CA PHE A 59 -10.56 -9.18 15.80
C PHE A 59 -11.12 -8.35 16.94
N VAL A 60 -10.33 -7.43 17.51
CA VAL A 60 -10.78 -6.52 18.55
C VAL A 60 -11.60 -5.40 17.90
N GLU A 61 -12.78 -5.13 18.45
CA GLU A 61 -13.66 -4.06 17.99
C GLU A 61 -13.83 -3.02 19.10
N GLU A 62 -13.41 -1.78 18.82
CA GLU A 62 -13.67 -0.64 19.69
C GLU A 62 -14.06 0.58 18.84
N GLY A 63 -15.37 0.83 18.75
CA GLY A 63 -15.91 1.85 17.88
C GLY A 63 -15.53 1.58 16.42
N HIS A 64 -14.76 2.50 15.84
CA HIS A 64 -14.29 2.37 14.45
C HIS A 64 -13.07 1.47 14.30
N PHE A 65 -12.30 1.28 15.37
CA PHE A 65 -10.94 0.78 15.30
C PHE A 65 -10.82 -0.69 15.74
N ALA A 66 -9.74 -1.34 15.30
CA ALA A 66 -9.32 -2.66 15.78
C ALA A 66 -8.67 -2.56 17.18
N GLY A 67 -9.39 -1.97 18.13
CA GLY A 67 -8.94 -1.61 19.46
C GLY A 67 -8.33 -0.20 19.57
N PRO A 68 -8.00 0.24 20.81
CA PRO A 68 -7.33 1.50 21.08
C PRO A 68 -6.02 1.67 20.35
N ASP A 69 -5.54 2.91 20.22
CA ASP A 69 -4.26 3.21 19.54
C ASP A 69 -3.11 2.40 20.13
N GLU A 70 -3.03 2.25 21.45
CA GLU A 70 -2.00 1.51 22.16
C GLU A 70 -2.01 0.02 21.83
N ILE A 71 -3.20 -0.57 21.72
CA ILE A 71 -3.35 -2.01 21.39
C ILE A 71 -2.97 -2.26 19.92
N ARG A 72 -3.41 -1.38 19.00
CA ARG A 72 -3.05 -1.48 17.59
C ARG A 72 -1.56 -1.30 17.35
N LEU A 73 -0.94 -0.33 18.06
CA LEU A 73 0.49 -0.08 18.01
C LEU A 73 1.29 -1.26 18.58
N ALA A 74 0.88 -1.79 19.73
CA ALA A 74 1.55 -2.93 20.35
C ALA A 74 1.54 -4.16 19.41
N ALA A 75 0.39 -4.52 18.86
CA ALA A 75 0.28 -5.64 17.93
C ALA A 75 1.12 -5.43 16.65
N LEU A 76 1.12 -4.22 16.10
CA LEU A 76 1.95 -3.88 14.94
C LEU A 76 3.44 -4.00 15.24
N LEU A 77 3.89 -3.54 16.42
CA LEU A 77 5.27 -3.66 16.87
C LEU A 77 5.66 -5.10 17.17
N GLU A 78 4.78 -5.90 17.77
CA GLU A 78 5.02 -7.34 17.98
C GLU A 78 5.26 -8.05 16.66
N CYS A 79 4.40 -7.83 15.66
CA CYS A 79 4.57 -8.39 14.31
C CYS A 79 5.85 -7.91 13.62
N ALA A 80 6.15 -6.62 13.70
CA ALA A 80 7.29 -6.03 13.00
C ALA A 80 8.63 -6.41 13.64
N ASN A 81 8.68 -6.51 14.95
CA ASN A 81 9.91 -6.76 15.71
C ASN A 81 10.22 -8.25 15.94
N ASP A 82 9.28 -9.17 15.64
CA ASP A 82 9.52 -10.61 15.75
C ASP A 82 10.57 -11.07 14.71
N PRO A 83 11.79 -11.47 15.12
CA PRO A 83 12.83 -11.89 14.19
C PRO A 83 12.48 -13.19 13.43
N ALA A 84 11.45 -13.92 13.86
CA ALA A 84 11.01 -15.16 13.22
C ALA A 84 10.06 -14.93 12.03
N THR A 85 9.55 -13.72 11.81
CA THR A 85 8.66 -13.39 10.69
C THR A 85 9.43 -12.73 9.55
N ASP A 86 9.02 -13.03 8.31
CA ASP A 86 9.59 -12.48 7.08
C ASP A 86 8.81 -11.26 6.58
N ALA A 87 7.51 -11.21 6.86
CA ALA A 87 6.62 -10.15 6.41
C ALA A 87 5.56 -9.80 7.45
N VAL A 88 5.06 -8.56 7.35
CA VAL A 88 3.84 -8.08 8.01
C VAL A 88 2.79 -7.79 6.95
N TRP A 89 1.65 -8.44 7.02
CA TRP A 89 0.52 -8.21 6.13
C TRP A 89 -0.61 -7.54 6.89
N PHE A 90 -0.97 -6.33 6.47
CA PHE A 90 -2.04 -5.57 7.12
C PHE A 90 -3.39 -6.19 6.79
N ALA A 91 -4.19 -6.46 7.83
CA ALA A 91 -5.43 -7.21 7.69
C ALA A 91 -6.51 -6.43 6.96
N LYS A 92 -6.58 -5.12 7.21
CA LYS A 92 -7.62 -4.23 6.70
C LYS A 92 -7.22 -2.76 6.85
N GLY A 93 -7.65 -1.93 5.90
CA GLY A 93 -7.55 -0.48 5.96
C GLY A 93 -8.74 0.16 6.69
N GLY A 94 -9.30 1.20 6.12
CA GLY A 94 -10.36 2.04 6.67
C GLY A 94 -9.79 3.38 7.13
N TYR A 95 -9.63 3.60 8.43
CA TYR A 95 -8.97 4.78 8.99
C TYR A 95 -8.31 4.44 10.32
N GLY A 96 -7.14 5.03 10.58
CA GLY A 96 -6.49 4.96 11.89
C GLY A 96 -4.99 4.64 11.88
N SER A 97 -4.42 4.22 10.75
CA SER A 97 -3.00 3.90 10.67
C SER A 97 -2.10 5.12 10.93
N ASN A 98 -2.53 6.31 10.50
CA ASN A 98 -1.83 7.58 10.72
C ASN A 98 -1.69 7.93 12.22
N ARG A 99 -2.63 7.49 13.07
CA ARG A 99 -2.63 7.79 14.52
C ARG A 99 -1.48 7.09 15.25
N ILE A 100 -1.03 5.94 14.73
CA ILE A 100 0.00 5.11 15.34
C ILE A 100 1.34 5.14 14.56
N ALA A 101 1.38 5.80 13.40
CA ALA A 101 2.54 5.78 12.50
C ALA A 101 3.82 6.29 13.16
N GLN A 102 3.78 7.39 13.94
CA GLN A 102 4.96 7.91 14.62
C GLN A 102 5.46 6.94 15.69
N GLY A 103 4.57 6.46 16.56
CA GLY A 103 4.93 5.48 17.60
C GLY A 103 5.47 4.18 17.02
N PHE A 104 4.98 3.79 15.84
CA PHE A 104 5.52 2.64 15.11
C PHE A 104 6.97 2.86 14.69
N LEU A 105 7.29 3.96 14.02
CA LEU A 105 8.64 4.27 13.58
C LEU A 105 9.64 4.39 14.75
N ASP A 106 9.20 4.97 15.86
CA ASP A 106 10.06 5.25 17.03
C ASP A 106 10.49 3.98 17.77
N HIS A 107 9.76 2.85 17.58
CA HIS A 107 9.99 1.63 18.37
C HIS A 107 10.35 0.40 17.50
N LEU A 108 10.69 0.60 16.24
CA LEU A 108 11.13 -0.48 15.35
C LEU A 108 12.52 -0.99 15.72
N SER A 109 12.66 -2.31 15.79
CA SER A 109 13.94 -2.99 15.97
C SER A 109 14.67 -3.22 14.64
N GLU A 110 15.90 -3.73 14.71
CA GLU A 110 16.67 -4.12 13.52
C GLU A 110 15.96 -5.23 12.72
N ALA A 111 15.22 -6.15 13.39
CA ALA A 111 14.46 -7.21 12.72
C ALA A 111 13.41 -6.65 11.76
N ALA A 112 12.86 -5.47 12.03
CA ALA A 112 11.86 -4.83 11.18
C ALA A 112 12.41 -4.39 9.81
N ARG A 113 13.74 -4.16 9.69
CA ARG A 113 14.37 -3.62 8.48
C ARG A 113 14.48 -4.61 7.33
N ALA A 114 14.37 -5.90 7.60
CA ALA A 114 14.48 -6.95 6.58
C ALA A 114 13.13 -7.48 6.08
N LYS A 115 12.02 -6.95 6.62
CA LYS A 115 10.67 -7.46 6.35
C LYS A 115 10.00 -6.79 5.16
N ALA A 116 9.10 -7.52 4.51
CA ALA A 116 8.10 -6.92 3.64
C ALA A 116 6.89 -6.45 4.47
N TYR A 117 6.34 -5.29 4.12
CA TYR A 117 5.12 -4.72 4.71
C TYR A 117 4.09 -4.55 3.62
N CYS A 118 3.02 -5.35 3.68
CA CYS A 118 2.04 -5.48 2.61
C CYS A 118 0.68 -4.94 3.02
N GLY A 119 0.08 -4.12 2.16
CA GLY A 119 -1.25 -3.56 2.36
C GLY A 119 -1.53 -2.40 1.41
N TYR A 120 -2.65 -1.72 1.56
CA TYR A 120 -3.02 -0.55 0.76
C TYR A 120 -4.09 0.30 1.48
N SER A 121 -4.75 1.22 0.77
CA SER A 121 -5.78 2.08 1.35
C SER A 121 -5.21 2.94 2.49
N ASP A 122 -5.88 3.05 3.65
CA ASP A 122 -5.39 3.76 4.83
C ASP A 122 -3.97 3.32 5.28
N CYS A 123 -3.64 2.03 5.11
CA CYS A 123 -2.31 1.52 5.44
C CYS A 123 -1.19 2.09 4.55
N GLY A 124 -1.52 2.78 3.47
CA GLY A 124 -0.60 3.56 2.66
C GLY A 124 0.21 4.56 3.48
N THR A 125 -0.35 5.09 4.57
CA THR A 125 0.38 5.98 5.50
C THR A 125 1.59 5.26 6.13
N LEU A 126 1.41 4.02 6.59
CA LEU A 126 2.52 3.22 7.14
C LEU A 126 3.53 2.84 6.06
N LEU A 127 3.04 2.44 4.86
CA LEU A 127 3.92 2.11 3.73
C LEU A 127 4.77 3.31 3.31
N GLY A 128 4.17 4.49 3.19
CA GLY A 128 4.88 5.73 2.88
C GLY A 128 5.92 6.09 3.94
N ALA A 129 5.55 5.97 5.23
CA ALA A 129 6.43 6.24 6.35
C ALA A 129 7.63 5.28 6.39
N LEU A 130 7.43 3.98 6.17
CA LEU A 130 8.48 2.96 6.07
C LEU A 130 9.41 3.25 4.88
N TYR A 131 8.82 3.52 3.70
CA TYR A 131 9.59 3.83 2.49
C TYR A 131 10.46 5.07 2.66
N ARG A 132 9.90 6.16 3.22
CA ARG A 132 10.65 7.38 3.55
C ARG A 132 11.88 7.11 4.41
N ASN A 133 11.75 6.23 5.39
CA ASN A 133 12.81 5.93 6.36
C ASN A 133 13.70 4.76 5.95
N SER A 134 13.52 4.21 4.74
CA SER A 134 14.27 3.05 4.24
C SER A 134 14.21 1.86 5.22
N ILE A 135 13.02 1.58 5.73
CA ILE A 135 12.76 0.50 6.67
C ILE A 135 11.97 -0.61 5.95
N GLY A 136 12.59 -1.76 5.80
CA GLY A 136 11.98 -2.91 5.13
C GLY A 136 11.60 -2.63 3.68
N HIS A 137 10.65 -3.41 3.18
CA HIS A 137 10.12 -3.31 1.81
C HIS A 137 8.63 -2.98 1.88
N ALA A 138 8.27 -1.73 1.58
CA ALA A 138 6.87 -1.31 1.48
C ALA A 138 6.26 -1.85 0.19
N VAL A 139 5.08 -2.47 0.28
CA VAL A 139 4.42 -3.13 -0.84
C VAL A 139 2.92 -2.82 -0.82
N HIS A 140 2.44 -2.12 -1.85
CA HIS A 140 1.01 -2.05 -2.10
C HIS A 140 0.54 -3.44 -2.54
N ALA A 141 -0.40 -4.02 -1.83
CA ALA A 141 -0.94 -5.35 -2.12
C ALA A 141 -2.35 -5.51 -1.56
N PRO A 142 -3.20 -6.36 -2.15
CA PRO A 142 -4.45 -6.78 -1.53
C PRO A 142 -4.28 -7.21 -0.08
N MET A 143 -5.31 -6.99 0.73
CA MET A 143 -5.33 -7.31 2.16
C MET A 143 -6.30 -8.47 2.44
N PRO A 144 -6.17 -9.19 3.57
CA PRO A 144 -7.09 -10.27 3.95
C PRO A 144 -8.57 -9.92 3.86
N CYS A 145 -8.96 -8.66 4.13
CA CYS A 145 -10.34 -8.19 4.02
C CYS A 145 -10.89 -8.22 2.58
N ASP A 146 -10.03 -8.25 1.56
CA ASP A 146 -10.46 -8.28 0.17
C ASP A 146 -11.10 -9.63 -0.22
N LEU A 147 -10.91 -10.68 0.60
CA LEU A 147 -11.63 -11.94 0.46
C LEU A 147 -13.16 -11.75 0.44
N ALA A 148 -13.66 -10.68 1.10
CA ALA A 148 -15.09 -10.34 1.11
C ALA A 148 -15.64 -9.85 -0.24
N ARG A 149 -14.79 -9.52 -1.20
CA ARG A 149 -15.20 -9.00 -2.51
C ARG A 149 -15.53 -10.14 -3.47
N GLU A 150 -16.37 -9.85 -4.43
CA GLU A 150 -16.54 -10.74 -5.59
C GLU A 150 -15.17 -10.93 -6.29
N GLY A 151 -14.75 -12.18 -6.49
CA GLY A 151 -13.41 -12.51 -7.01
C GLY A 151 -12.26 -12.25 -6.03
N GLY A 152 -12.55 -12.00 -4.75
CA GLY A 152 -11.56 -11.69 -3.72
C GLY A 152 -10.54 -12.81 -3.49
N GLU A 153 -10.92 -14.08 -3.67
CA GLU A 153 -9.99 -15.20 -3.60
C GLU A 153 -8.81 -15.05 -4.57
N ASP A 154 -9.04 -14.54 -5.79
CA ASP A 154 -7.98 -14.34 -6.77
C ASP A 154 -7.02 -13.22 -6.34
N ALA A 155 -7.52 -12.21 -5.65
CA ALA A 155 -6.69 -11.15 -5.07
C ALA A 155 -5.80 -11.70 -3.95
N ILE A 156 -6.36 -12.53 -3.05
CA ILE A 156 -5.61 -13.18 -1.97
C ILE A 156 -4.60 -14.17 -2.55
N ARG A 157 -5.01 -15.04 -3.47
CA ARG A 157 -4.13 -16.01 -4.14
C ARG A 157 -2.92 -15.33 -4.79
N ARG A 158 -3.11 -14.16 -5.37
CA ARG A 158 -2.04 -13.33 -5.96
C ARG A 158 -1.00 -12.90 -4.93
N VAL A 159 -1.42 -12.50 -3.73
CA VAL A 159 -0.50 -12.10 -2.66
C VAL A 159 0.23 -13.32 -2.10
N LEU A 160 -0.48 -14.44 -1.89
CA LEU A 160 0.13 -15.68 -1.40
C LEU A 160 1.17 -16.23 -2.40
N ALA A 161 0.87 -16.19 -3.71
CA ALA A 161 1.81 -16.56 -4.76
C ALA A 161 3.05 -15.65 -4.75
N TRP A 162 2.85 -14.33 -4.57
CA TRP A 162 3.96 -13.38 -4.47
C TRP A 162 4.83 -13.65 -3.23
N PHE A 163 4.26 -14.00 -2.08
CA PHE A 163 5.04 -14.44 -0.92
C PHE A 163 5.89 -15.67 -1.27
N GLY A 164 5.38 -16.59 -2.07
CA GLY A 164 6.11 -17.73 -2.59
C GLY A 164 7.20 -17.42 -3.62
N GLY A 165 7.31 -16.14 -4.06
CA GLY A 165 8.29 -15.70 -5.07
C GLY A 165 7.76 -15.67 -6.50
N ASP A 166 6.44 -15.72 -6.72
CA ASP A 166 5.82 -15.57 -8.04
C ASP A 166 5.49 -14.10 -8.34
N ASP A 167 6.13 -13.52 -9.34
CA ASP A 167 5.94 -12.13 -9.76
C ASP A 167 4.75 -11.93 -10.71
N GLY A 168 4.01 -12.98 -11.07
CA GLY A 168 2.83 -12.88 -11.94
C GLY A 168 1.70 -12.01 -11.39
N GLY A 169 1.74 -11.70 -10.10
CA GLY A 169 0.82 -10.81 -9.39
C GLY A 169 1.17 -9.33 -9.48
N LEU A 170 2.33 -8.95 -9.97
CA LEU A 170 2.76 -7.56 -10.07
C LEU A 170 1.92 -6.75 -11.06
N GLU A 171 1.88 -5.45 -10.85
CA GLU A 171 1.27 -4.52 -11.80
C GLU A 171 2.06 -4.57 -13.12
N PRO A 172 1.39 -4.84 -14.27
CA PRO A 172 2.11 -5.17 -15.52
C PRO A 172 2.85 -3.97 -16.13
N GLY A 173 2.52 -2.75 -15.72
CA GLY A 173 3.20 -1.54 -16.22
C GLY A 173 4.45 -1.15 -15.45
N LEU A 174 4.87 -1.92 -14.44
CA LEU A 174 6.11 -1.67 -13.72
C LEU A 174 7.31 -1.89 -14.62
N GLY A 175 8.26 -0.94 -14.59
CA GLY A 175 9.45 -0.90 -15.44
C GLY A 175 10.72 -0.62 -14.66
N GLU A 176 11.64 0.10 -15.29
CA GLU A 176 12.91 0.53 -14.70
C GLU A 176 12.76 1.81 -13.85
N THR A 177 11.64 2.50 -13.97
CA THR A 177 11.32 3.69 -13.16
C THR A 177 10.80 3.25 -11.81
N PRO A 178 11.32 3.79 -10.69
CA PRO A 178 10.78 3.49 -9.38
C PRO A 178 9.30 3.86 -9.30
N ALA A 179 8.51 3.02 -8.66
CA ALA A 179 7.07 3.21 -8.56
C ALA A 179 6.60 3.17 -7.10
N VAL A 180 5.50 3.87 -6.82
CA VAL A 180 4.76 3.79 -5.57
C VAL A 180 3.27 3.75 -5.88
N ALA A 181 2.46 3.19 -4.98
CA ALA A 181 1.02 3.13 -5.14
C ALA A 181 0.29 3.53 -3.86
N PHE A 182 -0.71 4.40 -3.99
CA PHE A 182 -1.47 4.93 -2.87
C PHE A 182 -2.96 5.06 -3.21
N ASN A 183 -3.78 4.98 -2.18
CA ASN A 183 -5.09 5.60 -2.26
C ASN A 183 -4.90 7.13 -2.36
N LEU A 184 -5.65 7.79 -3.25
CA LEU A 184 -5.49 9.21 -3.58
C LEU A 184 -5.75 10.12 -2.37
N TYR A 185 -6.79 9.81 -1.57
CA TYR A 185 -7.07 10.54 -0.34
C TYR A 185 -5.94 10.38 0.68
N THR A 186 -5.45 9.15 0.87
CA THR A 186 -4.35 8.87 1.80
C THR A 186 -3.08 9.61 1.38
N LEU A 187 -2.74 9.61 0.09
CA LEU A 187 -1.61 10.38 -0.45
C LEU A 187 -1.78 11.88 -0.18
N ALA A 188 -2.97 12.44 -0.48
CA ALA A 188 -3.26 13.84 -0.26
C ALA A 188 -3.10 14.26 1.20
N MET A 189 -3.51 13.39 2.14
CA MET A 189 -3.39 13.66 3.59
C MET A 189 -1.96 13.46 4.12
N MET A 190 -1.11 12.71 3.43
CA MET A 190 0.30 12.56 3.78
C MET A 190 1.16 13.77 3.37
N LEU A 191 0.78 14.50 2.33
CA LEU A 191 1.51 15.66 1.84
C LEU A 191 1.74 16.70 2.95
N GLY A 192 2.98 17.15 3.09
CA GLY A 192 3.38 18.08 4.15
C GLY A 192 3.56 17.46 5.53
N THR A 193 3.36 16.16 5.69
CA THR A 193 3.58 15.43 6.95
C THR A 193 4.97 14.79 6.99
N PRO A 194 5.48 14.40 8.17
CA PRO A 194 6.75 13.69 8.28
C PRO A 194 6.72 12.26 7.71
N PHE A 195 5.58 11.77 7.27
CA PHE A 195 5.41 10.42 6.70
C PHE A 195 5.52 10.39 5.18
N MET A 196 5.44 11.57 4.53
CA MET A 196 5.50 11.66 3.07
C MET A 196 6.91 11.38 2.54
N PRO A 197 7.13 10.34 1.70
CA PRO A 197 8.42 10.10 1.06
C PRO A 197 8.75 11.15 -0.02
N ASP A 198 10.02 11.28 -0.37
CA ASP A 198 10.42 11.96 -1.59
C ASP A 198 10.08 11.06 -2.79
N LEU A 199 9.23 11.54 -3.68
CA LEU A 199 8.78 10.84 -4.86
C LEU A 199 9.39 11.37 -6.16
N SER A 200 10.44 12.20 -6.08
CA SER A 200 11.16 12.67 -7.27
C SER A 200 11.62 11.48 -8.11
N GLY A 201 11.33 11.52 -9.41
CA GLY A 201 11.65 10.46 -10.36
C GLY A 201 10.77 9.20 -10.29
N HIS A 202 9.76 9.14 -9.42
CA HIS A 202 8.88 7.98 -9.31
C HIS A 202 7.65 8.08 -10.23
N GLU A 203 7.17 6.94 -10.69
CA GLU A 203 5.79 6.79 -11.13
C GLU A 203 4.89 6.66 -9.90
N VAL A 204 3.88 7.53 -9.81
CA VAL A 204 2.92 7.54 -8.71
C VAL A 204 1.61 6.95 -9.19
N LEU A 205 1.29 5.75 -8.74
CA LEU A 205 0.03 5.08 -9.04
C LEU A 205 -0.99 5.48 -7.97
N VAL A 206 -2.17 5.94 -8.39
CA VAL A 206 -3.22 6.36 -7.45
C VAL A 206 -4.55 5.67 -7.78
N GLU A 207 -5.29 5.27 -6.76
CA GLU A 207 -6.62 4.69 -6.85
C GLU A 207 -7.55 5.36 -5.83
N GLU A 208 -8.87 5.20 -5.95
CA GLU A 208 -9.78 5.80 -4.97
C GLU A 208 -11.07 4.97 -4.81
N VAL A 209 -11.72 5.11 -3.66
CA VAL A 209 -12.98 4.44 -3.34
C VAL A 209 -13.90 5.35 -2.55
N ALA A 210 -15.19 5.35 -2.94
CA ALA A 210 -16.29 5.98 -2.20
C ALA A 210 -16.19 7.52 -2.06
N GLU A 211 -15.46 8.18 -2.96
CA GLU A 211 -15.39 9.64 -3.03
C GLU A 211 -16.22 10.18 -4.21
N HIS A 212 -16.86 11.32 -4.00
CA HIS A 212 -17.58 12.04 -5.07
C HIS A 212 -16.58 12.60 -6.10
N GLU A 213 -17.01 12.73 -7.36
CA GLU A 213 -16.18 13.28 -8.45
C GLU A 213 -15.59 14.66 -8.11
N TYR A 214 -16.36 15.55 -7.46
CA TYR A 214 -15.84 16.85 -7.02
C TYR A 214 -14.78 16.74 -5.91
N ALA A 215 -14.83 15.69 -5.08
CA ALA A 215 -13.79 15.42 -4.08
C ALA A 215 -12.53 14.88 -4.75
N ILE A 216 -12.68 13.96 -5.72
CA ILE A 216 -11.59 13.44 -6.54
C ILE A 216 -10.89 14.57 -7.29
N ASP A 217 -11.65 15.49 -7.90
CA ASP A 217 -11.12 16.69 -8.58
C ASP A 217 -10.26 17.54 -7.61
N ARG A 218 -10.77 17.78 -6.40
CA ARG A 218 -10.06 18.55 -5.36
C ARG A 218 -8.81 17.83 -4.86
N LEU A 219 -8.85 16.50 -4.76
CA LEU A 219 -7.69 15.68 -4.37
C LEU A 219 -6.59 15.76 -5.45
N PHE A 220 -6.94 15.64 -6.74
CA PHE A 220 -5.99 15.82 -7.83
C PHE A 220 -5.40 17.22 -7.84
N PHE A 221 -6.22 18.29 -7.68
CA PHE A 221 -5.73 19.64 -7.52
C PHE A 221 -4.65 19.73 -6.43
N HIS A 222 -4.93 19.20 -5.24
CA HIS A 222 -4.01 19.27 -4.12
C HIS A 222 -2.74 18.43 -4.36
N VAL A 223 -2.90 17.18 -4.79
CA VAL A 223 -1.78 16.26 -5.00
C VAL A 223 -0.85 16.77 -6.09
N THR A 224 -1.37 17.16 -7.25
CA THR A 224 -0.54 17.64 -8.36
C THR A 224 0.14 18.99 -8.09
N ALA A 225 -0.42 19.80 -7.19
CA ALA A 225 0.19 21.06 -6.77
C ALA A 225 1.37 20.87 -5.78
N GLN A 226 1.49 19.69 -5.16
CA GLN A 226 2.49 19.41 -4.12
C GLN A 226 3.55 18.39 -4.56
N LEU A 227 3.25 17.56 -5.57
CA LEU A 227 4.22 16.61 -6.09
C LEU A 227 5.21 17.31 -7.02
N GLU A 228 6.48 17.26 -6.65
CA GLU A 228 7.57 17.85 -7.44
C GLU A 228 8.46 16.76 -8.05
N GLY A 229 8.83 16.93 -9.32
CA GLY A 229 9.82 16.09 -9.98
C GLY A 229 9.44 14.62 -10.19
N VAL A 230 8.17 14.22 -9.98
CA VAL A 230 7.71 12.86 -10.25
C VAL A 230 7.82 12.53 -11.75
N ALA A 231 8.07 11.27 -12.09
CA ALA A 231 8.11 10.82 -13.49
C ALA A 231 6.72 10.91 -14.14
N GLY A 232 5.67 10.72 -13.37
CA GLY A 232 4.29 10.87 -13.81
C GLY A 232 3.29 10.19 -12.88
N ILE A 233 2.00 10.35 -13.22
CA ILE A 233 0.89 9.76 -12.49
C ILE A 233 0.18 8.72 -13.37
N ARG A 234 -0.10 7.54 -12.78
CA ARG A 234 -0.98 6.51 -13.37
C ARG A 234 -2.24 6.37 -12.52
N LEU A 235 -3.39 6.31 -13.18
CA LEU A 235 -4.68 6.20 -12.53
C LEU A 235 -5.14 4.75 -12.45
N GLY A 236 -5.29 4.24 -11.24
CA GLY A 236 -5.91 2.96 -10.93
C GLY A 236 -7.43 2.99 -11.07
N ASP A 237 -8.09 2.03 -10.43
CA ASP A 237 -9.54 2.01 -10.38
C ASP A 237 -10.05 3.06 -9.39
N VAL A 238 -11.15 3.70 -9.77
CA VAL A 238 -11.93 4.57 -8.89
C VAL A 238 -13.33 3.96 -8.80
N THR A 239 -13.70 3.53 -7.61
CA THR A 239 -14.87 2.68 -7.41
C THR A 239 -15.83 3.25 -6.38
N ALA A 240 -17.08 2.76 -6.40
CA ALA A 240 -18.12 3.16 -5.47
C ALA A 240 -18.33 4.68 -5.39
N ILE A 241 -18.16 5.39 -6.50
CA ILE A 241 -18.38 6.84 -6.58
C ILE A 241 -19.83 7.14 -6.21
N PRO A 242 -20.09 7.92 -5.15
CA PRO A 242 -21.46 8.31 -4.81
C PRO A 242 -22.08 9.19 -5.90
N GLU A 243 -23.39 9.09 -6.09
CA GLU A 243 -24.11 9.96 -7.01
C GLU A 243 -24.06 11.42 -6.54
N ASN A 244 -23.70 12.33 -7.43
CA ASN A 244 -23.74 13.76 -7.16
C ASN A 244 -25.18 14.29 -7.27
N ASP A 245 -25.50 15.37 -6.57
CA ASP A 245 -26.77 16.09 -6.67
C ASP A 245 -27.03 16.67 -8.08
N ARG A 246 -25.96 16.83 -8.86
CA ARG A 246 -25.94 17.21 -10.27
C ARG A 246 -24.75 16.56 -10.96
N PRO A 247 -24.81 16.31 -12.28
CA PRO A 247 -23.68 15.77 -13.04
C PRO A 247 -22.42 16.64 -12.87
N PHE A 248 -21.28 16.02 -12.58
CA PHE A 248 -19.99 16.73 -12.46
C PHE A 248 -19.52 17.23 -13.83
N GLY A 249 -19.78 16.48 -14.89
CA GLY A 249 -19.52 16.88 -16.28
C GLY A 249 -18.16 16.49 -16.83
N ALA A 250 -17.36 15.76 -16.05
CA ALA A 250 -16.10 15.15 -16.47
C ALA A 250 -15.95 13.77 -15.83
N SER A 251 -15.37 12.83 -16.54
CA SER A 251 -14.99 11.53 -16.00
C SER A 251 -13.73 11.66 -15.11
N VAL A 252 -13.51 10.68 -14.23
CA VAL A 252 -12.31 10.66 -13.37
C VAL A 252 -11.01 10.66 -14.20
N VAL A 253 -11.02 10.04 -15.38
CA VAL A 253 -9.85 10.05 -16.29
C VAL A 253 -9.60 11.48 -16.82
N GLU A 254 -10.65 12.19 -17.22
CA GLU A 254 -10.53 13.58 -17.68
C GLU A 254 -10.07 14.51 -16.54
N ILE A 255 -10.56 14.30 -15.31
CA ILE A 255 -10.10 15.02 -14.11
C ILE A 255 -8.59 14.82 -13.92
N ALA A 256 -8.12 13.57 -13.92
CA ALA A 256 -6.71 13.25 -13.75
C ALA A 256 -5.84 13.87 -14.84
N GLN A 257 -6.27 13.77 -16.10
CA GLN A 257 -5.55 14.35 -17.25
C GLN A 257 -5.48 15.86 -17.19
N ASP A 258 -6.57 16.54 -16.81
CA ASP A 258 -6.63 18.00 -16.71
C ASP A 258 -5.69 18.50 -15.64
N TRP A 259 -5.72 17.95 -14.42
CA TRP A 259 -4.84 18.38 -13.33
C TRP A 259 -3.37 18.04 -13.58
N CYS A 260 -3.06 16.88 -14.14
CA CYS A 260 -1.71 16.55 -14.59
C CYS A 260 -1.20 17.56 -15.62
N GLY A 261 -2.03 17.89 -16.62
CA GLY A 261 -1.68 18.85 -17.65
C GLY A 261 -1.43 20.25 -17.09
N ARG A 262 -2.28 20.73 -16.18
CA ARG A 262 -2.12 22.05 -15.52
C ARG A 262 -0.85 22.15 -14.69
N SER A 263 -0.45 21.05 -14.05
CA SER A 263 0.72 21.00 -13.17
C SER A 263 2.02 20.60 -13.88
N GLY A 264 1.95 20.29 -15.19
CA GLY A 264 3.10 19.82 -15.95
C GLY A 264 3.61 18.43 -15.57
N ILE A 265 2.78 17.64 -14.87
CA ILE A 265 3.09 16.25 -14.50
C ILE A 265 2.59 15.32 -15.63
N PRO A 266 3.43 14.41 -16.16
CA PRO A 266 2.95 13.46 -17.16
C PRO A 266 1.82 12.57 -16.64
N TYR A 267 0.71 12.46 -17.38
CA TYR A 267 -0.29 11.42 -17.18
C TYR A 267 0.12 10.17 -17.96
N LEU A 268 0.47 9.10 -17.26
CA LEU A 268 1.06 7.88 -17.85
C LEU A 268 0.01 6.79 -18.16
N GLY A 269 -1.29 7.13 -18.07
CA GLY A 269 -2.37 6.20 -18.38
C GLY A 269 -2.91 5.45 -17.17
N ARG A 270 -3.41 4.23 -17.40
CA ARG A 270 -4.09 3.42 -16.38
C ARG A 270 -3.13 2.48 -15.67
N ALA A 271 -3.47 2.13 -14.42
CA ALA A 271 -2.82 1.09 -13.63
C ALA A 271 -3.86 0.07 -13.13
N GLN A 272 -3.45 -1.15 -12.85
CA GLN A 272 -4.32 -2.21 -12.34
C GLN A 272 -4.24 -2.28 -10.80
N ILE A 273 -4.52 -1.17 -10.13
CA ILE A 273 -4.62 -1.08 -8.67
C ILE A 273 -5.96 -0.51 -8.27
N GLY A 274 -6.44 -0.82 -7.07
CA GLY A 274 -7.68 -0.26 -6.52
C GLY A 274 -8.45 -1.22 -5.64
N HIS A 275 -9.63 -0.77 -5.18
CA HIS A 275 -10.51 -1.56 -4.32
C HIS A 275 -11.34 -2.57 -5.13
N THR A 276 -10.67 -3.37 -5.95
CA THR A 276 -11.25 -4.39 -6.85
C THR A 276 -10.50 -5.71 -6.72
N ALA A 277 -11.09 -6.81 -7.21
CA ALA A 277 -10.44 -8.12 -7.26
C ALA A 277 -9.21 -8.14 -8.21
N THR A 278 -9.11 -7.16 -9.11
CA THR A 278 -7.98 -7.02 -10.04
C THR A 278 -6.80 -6.25 -9.46
N ASN A 279 -6.89 -5.77 -8.20
CA ASN A 279 -5.81 -5.06 -7.52
C ASN A 279 -4.49 -5.85 -7.60
N ARG A 280 -3.47 -5.22 -8.18
CA ARG A 280 -2.14 -5.80 -8.39
C ARG A 280 -1.17 -5.34 -7.32
N ILE A 281 -0.03 -6.01 -7.26
CA ILE A 281 1.04 -5.74 -6.30
C ILE A 281 2.01 -4.73 -6.87
N VAL A 282 2.36 -3.72 -6.08
CA VAL A 282 3.36 -2.70 -6.42
C VAL A 282 4.36 -2.58 -5.27
N PRO A 283 5.53 -3.23 -5.36
CA PRO A 283 6.64 -2.93 -4.46
C PRO A 283 7.11 -1.48 -4.65
N PHE A 284 7.38 -0.77 -3.57
CA PHE A 284 7.82 0.62 -3.64
C PHE A 284 9.30 0.71 -4.03
N GLY A 285 9.61 1.58 -4.98
CA GLY A 285 10.94 1.78 -5.52
C GLY A 285 11.21 0.96 -6.78
N LEU A 286 12.49 0.73 -7.04
CA LEU A 286 12.93 -0.15 -8.15
C LEU A 286 12.90 -1.59 -7.67
N GLU A 287 12.18 -2.42 -8.40
CA GLU A 287 12.31 -3.86 -8.24
C GLU A 287 13.59 -4.32 -8.96
N ALA A 288 14.51 -4.91 -8.22
CA ALA A 288 15.62 -5.62 -8.86
C ALA A 288 15.04 -6.90 -9.48
N ARG A 289 14.67 -6.83 -10.77
CA ARG A 289 14.38 -8.03 -11.54
C ARG A 289 15.62 -8.89 -11.53
N GLY A 290 15.61 -9.95 -10.72
CA GLY A 290 16.62 -10.98 -10.83
C GLY A 290 16.59 -11.50 -12.26
N THR A 291 17.67 -11.28 -13.01
CA THR A 291 17.90 -11.97 -14.26
C THR A 291 17.82 -13.46 -13.96
N ARG A 292 16.69 -14.09 -14.31
CA ARG A 292 16.62 -15.55 -14.35
C ARG A 292 17.64 -15.99 -15.42
N ALA A 293 18.73 -16.61 -14.96
CA ALA A 293 19.63 -17.35 -15.80
C ALA A 293 19.01 -18.69 -16.22
#